data_a788b8fb9ba9003df2ddede5323a8db8
#
_entry.id   a788b8fb9ba9003df2ddede5323a8db8
#
_cell.length_a   1.000
_cell.length_b   1.000
_cell.length_c   1.000
_cell.angle_alpha   90.00
_cell.angle_beta   90.00
_cell.angle_gamma   90.00
#
_symmetry.space_group_name_H-M   'P 1'
#
loop_
_entity.id
_entity.type
_entity.pdbx_description
1 polymer ?
#
loop_
_entity_poly.entity_id
_entity_poly.type
_entity_poly.pdbx_seq_one_letter_code
_entity_poly.pdbx_strand_id
1 'polypeptide(L)'
;AYSAAKFAVKGFTEALITDLRLNAPHVRVSLVMPGHIGTGIALNTGKILRGHDAMGMSAEEVAQARARMAARGLPVDNLPDDHIRAAMHQAALDFRDKAPLTAAQAATIILDGVREQRWRILVGEDAKRLDAMVRAEPELAY
;
A
#
# COMPACT_ATOMS: atom_id res chain seq x y z
N ALA A 1 12.62 6.01 0.11
CA ALA A 1 12.83 4.95 1.10
C ALA A 1 11.80 3.83 1.04
N TYR A 2 10.48 4.13 0.98
CA TYR A 2 9.43 3.09 0.99
C TYR A 2 9.53 2.11 -0.19
N SER A 3 9.62 2.59 -1.42
CA SER A 3 9.74 1.74 -2.62
C SER A 3 10.98 0.86 -2.55
N ALA A 4 12.12 1.42 -2.16
CA ALA A 4 13.36 0.65 -1.99
C ALA A 4 13.21 -0.49 -0.99
N ALA A 5 12.56 -0.23 0.17
CA ALA A 5 12.27 -1.27 1.17
C ALA A 5 11.37 -2.38 0.60
N LYS A 6 10.33 -2.02 -0.18
CA LYS A 6 9.43 -3.02 -0.79
C LYS A 6 10.14 -3.85 -1.86
N PHE A 7 11.01 -3.23 -2.67
CA PHE A 7 11.83 -3.97 -3.63
C PHE A 7 12.84 -4.89 -2.95
N ALA A 8 13.43 -4.46 -1.82
CA ALA A 8 14.34 -5.30 -1.04
C ALA A 8 13.61 -6.55 -0.50
N VAL A 9 12.40 -6.41 0.03
CA VAL A 9 11.57 -7.56 0.46
C VAL A 9 11.28 -8.50 -0.71
N LYS A 10 10.91 -7.94 -1.88
CA LYS A 10 10.65 -8.74 -3.08
C LYS A 10 11.90 -9.52 -3.50
N GLY A 11 13.04 -8.84 -3.68
CA GLY A 11 14.29 -9.47 -4.12
C GLY A 11 14.81 -10.50 -3.11
N PHE A 12 14.74 -10.21 -1.80
CA PHE A 12 15.09 -11.16 -0.75
C PHE A 12 14.20 -12.42 -0.81
N THR A 13 12.89 -12.25 -0.96
CA THR A 13 11.96 -13.39 -1.02
C THR A 13 12.22 -14.25 -2.25
N GLU A 14 12.48 -13.66 -3.42
CA GLU A 14 12.79 -14.37 -4.65
C GLU A 14 14.12 -15.14 -4.53
N ALA A 15 15.15 -14.55 -3.92
CA ALA A 15 16.42 -15.23 -3.62
C ALA A 15 16.23 -16.38 -2.64
N LEU A 16 15.42 -16.17 -1.58
CA LEU A 16 15.12 -17.21 -0.58
C LEU A 16 14.41 -18.43 -1.20
N ILE A 17 13.54 -18.24 -2.19
CA ILE A 17 12.92 -19.36 -2.91
C ILE A 17 13.97 -20.26 -3.55
N THR A 18 15.01 -19.65 -4.17
CA THR A 18 16.09 -20.40 -4.81
C THR A 18 16.93 -21.16 -3.79
N ASP A 19 17.27 -20.50 -2.70
CA ASP A 19 18.06 -21.13 -1.61
C ASP A 19 17.30 -22.30 -0.97
N LEU A 20 16.03 -22.13 -0.64
CA LEU A 20 15.21 -23.18 -0.02
C LEU A 20 14.98 -24.39 -0.93
N ARG A 21 14.89 -24.20 -2.24
CA ARG A 21 14.81 -25.34 -3.18
C ARG A 21 15.99 -26.27 -3.07
N LEU A 22 17.17 -25.75 -2.73
CA LEU A 22 18.41 -26.52 -2.60
C LEU A 22 18.60 -27.06 -1.19
N ASN A 23 18.36 -26.22 -0.17
CA ASN A 23 18.80 -26.48 1.19
C ASN A 23 17.67 -26.96 2.12
N ALA A 24 16.40 -26.62 1.79
CA ALA A 24 15.23 -27.00 2.59
C ALA A 24 13.98 -27.15 1.70
N PRO A 25 13.93 -28.13 0.79
CA PRO A 25 12.85 -28.26 -0.23
C PRO A 25 11.47 -28.51 0.34
N HIS A 26 11.38 -28.85 1.62
CA HIS A 26 10.10 -29.00 2.35
C HIS A 26 9.51 -27.66 2.81
N VAL A 27 10.30 -26.58 2.83
CA VAL A 27 9.86 -25.22 3.18
C VAL A 27 9.38 -24.50 1.93
N ARG A 28 8.18 -23.92 1.99
CA ARG A 28 7.59 -23.16 0.90
C ARG A 28 7.55 -21.66 1.25
N VAL A 29 7.78 -20.83 0.26
CA VAL A 29 7.72 -19.38 0.39
C VAL A 29 6.77 -18.82 -0.63
N SER A 30 5.93 -17.87 -0.21
CA SER A 30 5.02 -17.14 -1.09
C SER A 30 5.32 -15.63 -0.99
N LEU A 31 5.55 -15.01 -2.13
CA LEU A 31 5.64 -13.56 -2.26
C LEU A 31 4.24 -12.98 -2.49
N VAL A 32 3.73 -12.24 -1.52
CA VAL A 32 2.42 -11.58 -1.60
C VAL A 32 2.60 -10.15 -2.09
N MET A 33 1.91 -9.80 -3.16
CA MET A 33 1.93 -8.48 -3.78
C MET A 33 0.51 -7.91 -3.83
N PRO A 34 0.07 -7.18 -2.78
CA PRO A 34 -1.26 -6.59 -2.75
C PRO A 34 -1.32 -5.30 -3.55
N GLY A 35 -2.45 -5.08 -4.22
CA GLY A 35 -2.87 -3.80 -4.72
C GLY A 35 -3.53 -2.94 -3.63
N HIS A 36 -4.54 -2.16 -4.00
CA HIS A 36 -5.28 -1.34 -3.05
C HIS A 36 -6.27 -2.19 -2.25
N ILE A 37 -5.97 -2.41 -0.98
CA ILE A 37 -6.77 -3.18 -0.03
C ILE A 37 -7.37 -2.25 1.02
N GLY A 38 -8.67 -2.39 1.28
CA GLY A 38 -9.41 -1.62 2.28
C GLY A 38 -9.01 -1.96 3.69
N THR A 39 -7.93 -1.34 4.16
CA THR A 39 -7.41 -1.48 5.52
C THR A 39 -7.36 -0.14 6.24
N GLY A 40 -7.24 -0.18 7.56
CA GLY A 40 -7.07 1.02 8.38
C GLY A 40 -5.68 1.67 8.30
N ILE A 41 -4.82 1.29 7.35
CA ILE A 41 -3.43 1.77 7.30
C ILE A 41 -3.33 3.29 7.21
N ALA A 42 -4.16 3.92 6.36
CA ALA A 42 -4.16 5.38 6.21
C ALA A 42 -4.63 6.10 7.48
N LEU A 43 -5.64 5.55 8.17
CA LEU A 43 -6.14 6.07 9.45
C LEU A 43 -5.13 5.89 10.59
N ASN A 44 -4.45 4.74 10.63
CA ASN A 44 -3.56 4.37 11.72
C ASN A 44 -2.16 4.97 11.59
N THR A 45 -1.70 5.26 10.38
CA THR A 45 -0.34 5.78 10.15
C THR A 45 -0.07 7.05 10.95
N GLY A 46 -1.02 8.00 10.97
CA GLY A 46 -0.90 9.21 11.78
C GLY A 46 -0.77 8.91 13.27
N LYS A 47 -1.65 8.07 13.78
CA LYS A 47 -1.68 7.68 15.20
C LYS A 47 -0.39 6.99 15.64
N ILE A 48 0.15 6.10 14.79
CA ILE A 48 1.38 5.35 15.12
C ILE A 48 2.62 6.25 15.03
N LEU A 49 2.74 7.08 13.99
CA LEU A 49 3.95 7.86 13.74
C LEU A 49 3.97 9.21 14.46
N ARG A 50 2.82 9.81 14.74
CA ARG A 50 2.70 11.17 15.30
C ARG A 50 1.88 11.25 16.59
N GLY A 51 1.24 10.16 17.01
CA GLY A 51 0.40 10.12 18.21
C GLY A 51 -1.04 10.59 18.01
N HIS A 52 -1.40 11.05 16.81
CA HIS A 52 -2.75 11.56 16.49
C HIS A 52 -3.17 11.22 15.07
N ASP A 53 -4.46 11.31 14.79
CA ASP A 53 -5.03 11.19 13.43
C ASP A 53 -5.05 12.56 12.70
N ALA A 54 -5.70 12.60 11.54
CA ALA A 54 -5.77 13.83 10.75
C ALA A 54 -6.49 14.99 11.46
N MET A 55 -7.45 14.69 12.33
CA MET A 55 -8.18 15.72 13.07
C MET A 55 -7.32 16.38 14.17
N GLY A 56 -6.30 15.68 14.67
CA GLY A 56 -5.36 16.18 15.67
C GLY A 56 -4.14 16.88 15.08
N MET A 57 -4.07 17.11 13.77
CA MET A 57 -2.91 17.76 13.12
C MET A 57 -2.67 19.18 13.66
N SER A 58 -1.41 19.49 13.93
CA SER A 58 -0.95 20.86 14.29
C SER A 58 -1.10 21.82 13.11
N ALA A 59 -1.00 23.11 13.35
CA ALA A 59 -1.04 24.12 12.29
C ALA A 59 0.10 23.93 11.27
N GLU A 60 1.27 23.53 11.71
CA GLU A 60 2.42 23.25 10.84
C GLU A 60 2.15 22.03 9.93
N GLU A 61 1.62 20.96 10.49
CA GLU A 61 1.25 19.75 9.71
C GLU A 61 0.15 20.05 8.70
N VAL A 62 -0.82 20.88 9.05
CA VAL A 62 -1.87 21.36 8.13
C VAL A 62 -1.27 22.18 7.01
N ALA A 63 -0.33 23.10 7.30
CA ALA A 63 0.37 23.88 6.28
C ALA A 63 1.13 22.98 5.29
N GLN A 64 1.84 21.96 5.79
CA GLN A 64 2.51 20.97 4.95
C GLN A 64 1.54 20.13 4.11
N ALA A 65 0.39 19.75 4.66
CA ALA A 65 -0.65 19.02 3.94
C ALA A 65 -1.25 19.90 2.83
N ARG A 66 -1.56 21.17 3.13
CA ARG A 66 -2.05 22.17 2.19
C ARG A 66 -1.08 22.35 1.02
N ALA A 67 0.22 22.52 1.28
CA ALA A 67 1.24 22.66 0.25
C ALA A 67 1.31 21.43 -0.67
N ARG A 68 1.21 20.21 -0.10
CA ARG A 68 1.17 18.98 -0.91
C ARG A 68 -0.10 18.84 -1.74
N MET A 69 -1.24 19.31 -1.25
CA MET A 69 -2.51 19.31 -1.98
C MET A 69 -2.48 20.34 -3.11
N ALA A 70 -1.97 21.55 -2.86
CA ALA A 70 -1.78 22.60 -3.85
C ALA A 70 -0.82 22.16 -4.98
N ALA A 71 0.29 21.49 -4.63
CA ALA A 71 1.23 20.93 -5.60
C ALA A 71 0.61 19.86 -6.52
N ARG A 72 -0.54 19.29 -6.15
CA ARG A 72 -1.34 18.36 -6.96
C ARG A 72 -2.47 19.06 -7.73
N GLY A 73 -2.50 20.39 -7.72
CA GLY A 73 -3.50 21.20 -8.42
C GLY A 73 -4.86 21.30 -7.70
N LEU A 74 -4.92 20.96 -6.41
CA LEU A 74 -6.16 21.11 -5.65
C LEU A 74 -6.32 22.57 -5.16
N PRO A 75 -7.52 23.18 -5.28
CA PRO A 75 -7.76 24.57 -4.89
C PRO A 75 -7.94 24.72 -3.36
N VAL A 76 -6.86 24.64 -2.61
CA VAL A 76 -6.88 24.59 -1.14
C VAL A 76 -6.33 25.83 -0.45
N ASP A 77 -5.84 26.83 -1.19
CA ASP A 77 -5.10 27.97 -0.65
C ASP A 77 -5.91 28.80 0.38
N ASN A 78 -7.21 28.97 0.13
CA ASN A 78 -8.09 29.77 0.98
C ASN A 78 -9.00 28.92 1.89
N LEU A 79 -8.77 27.61 2.00
CA LEU A 79 -9.58 26.78 2.87
C LEU A 79 -9.13 26.93 4.34
N PRO A 80 -10.08 26.98 5.30
CA PRO A 80 -9.75 26.93 6.72
C PRO A 80 -9.01 25.63 7.06
N ASP A 81 -8.18 25.68 8.10
CA ASP A 81 -7.39 24.52 8.55
C ASP A 81 -8.25 23.31 8.89
N ASP A 82 -9.42 23.51 9.50
CA ASP A 82 -10.33 22.41 9.82
C ASP A 82 -10.87 21.71 8.56
N HIS A 83 -11.03 22.44 7.45
CA HIS A 83 -11.39 21.82 6.17
C HIS A 83 -10.26 20.94 5.63
N ILE A 84 -9.00 21.34 5.81
CA ILE A 84 -7.85 20.52 5.43
C ILE A 84 -7.79 19.26 6.29
N ARG A 85 -7.97 19.37 7.62
CA ARG A 85 -8.04 18.22 8.53
C ARG A 85 -9.16 17.27 8.14
N ALA A 86 -10.36 17.79 7.91
CA ALA A 86 -11.53 17.00 7.49
C ALA A 86 -11.28 16.30 6.14
N ALA A 87 -10.72 17.01 5.17
CA ALA A 87 -10.39 16.43 3.86
C ALA A 87 -9.36 15.29 3.97
N MET A 88 -8.32 15.46 4.78
CA MET A 88 -7.33 14.41 5.05
C MET A 88 -7.94 13.20 5.77
N HIS A 89 -8.83 13.44 6.73
CA HIS A 89 -9.55 12.37 7.42
C HIS A 89 -10.47 11.62 6.47
N GLN A 90 -11.25 12.34 5.67
CA GLN A 90 -12.14 11.74 4.67
C GLN A 90 -11.36 10.93 3.62
N ALA A 91 -10.22 11.43 3.16
CA ALA A 91 -9.37 10.68 2.23
C ALA A 91 -8.86 9.37 2.83
N ALA A 92 -8.59 9.33 4.14
CA ALA A 92 -8.19 8.11 4.82
C ALA A 92 -9.35 7.11 5.00
N LEU A 93 -10.57 7.61 5.23
CA LEU A 93 -11.79 6.79 5.22
C LEU A 93 -12.05 6.23 3.82
N ASP A 94 -12.00 7.09 2.80
CA ASP A 94 -12.21 6.70 1.40
C ASP A 94 -11.20 5.64 0.94
N PHE A 95 -9.95 5.77 1.36
CA PHE A 95 -8.92 4.74 1.10
C PHE A 95 -9.34 3.38 1.62
N ARG A 96 -9.96 3.30 2.79
CA ARG A 96 -10.46 2.04 3.36
C ARG A 96 -11.74 1.58 2.70
N ASP A 97 -12.72 2.48 2.58
CA ASP A 97 -14.11 2.11 2.30
C ASP A 97 -14.40 1.97 0.79
N LYS A 98 -13.62 2.66 -0.05
CA LYS A 98 -13.73 2.62 -1.52
C LYS A 98 -12.69 1.71 -2.18
N ALA A 99 -11.94 0.94 -1.40
CA ALA A 99 -10.98 -0.01 -1.94
C ALA A 99 -11.70 -1.12 -2.74
N PRO A 100 -11.09 -1.60 -3.84
CA PRO A 100 -11.68 -2.68 -4.65
C PRO A 100 -11.78 -4.02 -3.93
N LEU A 101 -10.97 -4.24 -2.89
CA LEU A 101 -11.00 -5.42 -2.05
C LEU A 101 -10.98 -5.05 -0.58
N THR A 102 -11.80 -5.72 0.22
CA THR A 102 -11.73 -5.67 1.68
C THR A 102 -10.53 -6.46 2.22
N ALA A 103 -10.12 -6.18 3.44
CA ALA A 103 -9.07 -6.95 4.11
C ALA A 103 -9.39 -8.45 4.21
N ALA A 104 -10.67 -8.80 4.46
CA ALA A 104 -11.12 -10.19 4.54
C ALA A 104 -11.00 -10.91 3.19
N GLN A 105 -11.43 -10.28 2.10
CA GLN A 105 -11.27 -10.83 0.75
C GLN A 105 -9.79 -11.02 0.38
N ALA A 106 -8.96 -10.04 0.69
CA ALA A 106 -7.51 -10.13 0.48
C ALA A 106 -6.90 -11.30 1.27
N ALA A 107 -7.28 -11.47 2.53
CA ALA A 107 -6.82 -12.58 3.35
C ALA A 107 -7.21 -13.95 2.75
N THR A 108 -8.44 -14.10 2.26
CA THR A 108 -8.88 -15.32 1.56
C THR A 108 -8.00 -15.62 0.35
N ILE A 109 -7.78 -14.64 -0.52
CA ILE A 109 -6.92 -14.80 -1.73
C ILE A 109 -5.50 -15.23 -1.34
N ILE A 110 -4.95 -14.64 -0.28
CA ILE A 110 -3.61 -14.97 0.22
C ILE A 110 -3.56 -16.41 0.73
N LEU A 111 -4.50 -16.79 1.60
CA LEU A 111 -4.53 -18.12 2.19
C LEU A 111 -4.76 -19.21 1.13
N ASP A 112 -5.62 -18.97 0.16
CA ASP A 112 -5.83 -19.92 -0.94
C ASP A 112 -4.57 -20.03 -1.80
N GLY A 113 -3.90 -18.91 -2.08
CA GLY A 113 -2.62 -18.93 -2.78
C GLY A 113 -1.53 -19.72 -2.04
N VAL A 114 -1.50 -19.63 -0.71
CA VAL A 114 -0.59 -20.43 0.12
C VAL A 114 -0.96 -21.91 0.09
N ARG A 115 -2.24 -22.27 0.22
CA ARG A 115 -2.73 -23.66 0.13
C ARG A 115 -2.39 -24.30 -1.21
N GLU A 116 -2.50 -23.53 -2.28
CA GLU A 116 -2.16 -23.96 -3.64
C GLU A 116 -0.64 -23.90 -3.93
N GLN A 117 0.17 -23.56 -2.94
CA GLN A 117 1.63 -23.45 -3.03
C GLN A 117 2.09 -22.47 -4.13
N ARG A 118 1.30 -21.45 -4.42
CA ARG A 118 1.70 -20.39 -5.35
C ARG A 118 2.86 -19.60 -4.75
N TRP A 119 3.98 -19.55 -5.46
CA TRP A 119 5.15 -18.78 -5.01
C TRP A 119 4.92 -17.27 -5.10
N ARG A 120 3.99 -16.83 -5.95
CA ARG A 120 3.63 -15.45 -6.20
C ARG A 120 2.12 -15.27 -6.13
N ILE A 121 1.66 -14.41 -5.25
CA ILE A 121 0.26 -14.17 -4.98
C ILE A 121 -0.03 -12.69 -5.22
N LEU A 122 -0.67 -12.38 -6.36
CA LEU A 122 -1.15 -11.05 -6.71
C LEU A 122 -2.56 -10.87 -6.14
N VAL A 123 -2.74 -9.86 -5.28
CA VAL A 123 -4.02 -9.64 -4.58
C VAL A 123 -4.69 -8.38 -5.11
N GLY A 124 -5.71 -8.56 -5.94
CA GLY A 124 -6.47 -7.52 -6.60
C GLY A 124 -6.15 -7.40 -8.09
N GLU A 125 -7.12 -6.93 -8.87
CA GLU A 125 -6.95 -6.76 -10.32
C GLU A 125 -5.96 -5.63 -10.67
N ASP A 126 -5.86 -4.62 -9.83
CA ASP A 126 -4.86 -3.56 -9.93
C ASP A 126 -3.43 -4.11 -9.77
N ALA A 127 -3.20 -5.01 -8.80
CA ALA A 127 -1.92 -5.69 -8.64
C ALA A 127 -1.57 -6.54 -9.88
N LYS A 128 -2.55 -7.29 -10.42
CA LYS A 128 -2.35 -8.11 -11.62
C LYS A 128 -2.02 -7.25 -12.83
N ARG A 129 -2.77 -6.16 -13.03
CA ARG A 129 -2.54 -5.22 -14.13
C ARG A 129 -1.16 -4.58 -14.05
N LEU A 130 -0.77 -4.09 -12.88
CA LEU A 130 0.54 -3.46 -12.67
C LEU A 130 1.67 -4.46 -12.93
N ASP A 131 1.53 -5.69 -12.43
CA ASP A 131 2.52 -6.75 -12.66
C ASP A 131 2.65 -7.10 -14.14
N ALA A 132 1.54 -7.17 -14.87
CA ALA A 132 1.55 -7.43 -16.30
C ALA A 132 2.25 -6.30 -17.07
N MET A 133 1.99 -5.03 -16.73
CA MET A 133 2.67 -3.87 -17.33
C MET A 133 4.17 -3.90 -17.10
N VAL A 134 4.62 -4.13 -15.86
CA VAL A 134 6.04 -4.20 -15.51
C VAL A 134 6.75 -5.33 -16.26
N ARG A 135 6.06 -6.44 -16.54
CA ARG A 135 6.65 -7.57 -17.27
C ARG A 135 6.68 -7.35 -18.77
N ALA A 136 5.68 -6.66 -19.31
CA ALA A 136 5.61 -6.38 -20.75
C ALA A 136 6.63 -5.31 -21.16
N GLU A 137 6.71 -4.23 -20.39
CA GLU A 137 7.53 -3.06 -20.72
C GLU A 137 8.22 -2.51 -19.44
N PRO A 138 9.25 -3.22 -18.93
CA PRO A 138 9.87 -2.86 -17.65
C PRO A 138 10.49 -1.47 -17.65
N GLU A 139 10.97 -0.97 -18.79
CA GLU A 139 11.58 0.36 -18.91
C GLU A 139 10.55 1.50 -18.81
N LEU A 140 9.29 1.25 -19.15
CA LEU A 140 8.21 2.24 -19.09
C LEU A 140 7.38 2.18 -17.80
N ALA A 141 7.62 1.20 -16.95
CA ALA A 141 6.84 0.96 -15.75
C ALA A 141 7.29 1.77 -14.52
N TYR A 142 8.35 2.58 -14.66
CA TYR A 142 8.96 3.38 -13.57
C TYR A 142 9.02 4.87 -13.87
#